data_8383bb62d55a9343addb908930a9314e
#
_entry.id   8383bb62d55a9343addb908930a9314e
#
_cell.length_a   1.000
_cell.length_b   1.000
_cell.length_c   1.000
_cell.angle_alpha   90.00
_cell.angle_beta   90.00
_cell.angle_gamma   90.00
#
_symmetry.space_group_name_H-M   'P 1'
#
loop_
_entity.id
_entity.type
_entity.pdbx_description
1 polymer ?
#
loop_
_entity_poly.entity_id
_entity_poly.type
_entity_poly.pdbx_seq_one_letter_code
_entity_poly.pdbx_strand_id
1 'polypeptide(L)'
;MDVIQHAKAIVNQTKFPHLENWNQALQDGDPYALVAILLSQLRNIRSLRLDYSFVLSGFPGLILKHGLFSDSECVLSNFDSLVTVDYGSNVRIAEYMKEISDLDYVDGYPPCDPDQFMAWFHLPSVISLAIWLRSLKDVTGLEERSNLDQLKTLIIARATVKESDILALLEETTVLQTLHLGMAYRWGDEVALYDGYHILKGLECVSNTLEKLSLGVEYYPFTLWEYSISQELDESTRDDFWGFLKQFPKLQSVEVPITMLLNFSADNAPEVANLLPSTVRELCLQWDFCGISGTGWRSERELLEVVRYILAGLESYTPHLKRIVIRMLFWIRSLEEEHDLCFEERVGLQAECARAGVELAVVFDELSPGLWTQDLLCS
;
A
#
# COMPACT_ATOMS: atom_id res chain seq x y z
N MET A 1 -41.41 12.63 6.85
CA MET A 1 -41.13 11.31 6.25
C MET A 1 -39.99 10.73 7.07
N ASP A 2 -40.11 9.49 7.52
CA ASP A 2 -39.05 8.82 8.25
C ASP A 2 -37.84 8.61 7.32
N VAL A 3 -36.63 8.84 7.82
CA VAL A 3 -35.37 8.71 7.05
C VAL A 3 -35.25 7.32 6.44
N ILE A 4 -35.58 6.28 7.20
CA ILE A 4 -35.57 4.89 6.74
C ILE A 4 -36.51 4.67 5.57
N GLN A 5 -37.73 5.22 5.65
CA GLN A 5 -38.72 5.09 4.56
C GLN A 5 -38.26 5.82 3.28
N HIS A 6 -37.57 6.94 3.45
CA HIS A 6 -37.00 7.67 2.30
C HIS A 6 -35.86 6.87 1.66
N ALA A 7 -34.93 6.33 2.47
CA ALA A 7 -33.84 5.49 2.00
C ALA A 7 -34.34 4.25 1.26
N LYS A 8 -35.36 3.54 1.82
CA LYS A 8 -36.01 2.40 1.15
C LYS A 8 -36.67 2.79 -0.18
N ALA A 9 -37.27 3.97 -0.26
CA ALA A 9 -37.85 4.45 -1.51
C ALA A 9 -36.78 4.62 -2.60
N ILE A 10 -35.60 5.17 -2.26
CA ILE A 10 -34.46 5.29 -3.19
C ILE A 10 -34.03 3.91 -3.69
N VAL A 11 -33.76 2.96 -2.77
CA VAL A 11 -33.31 1.60 -3.09
C VAL A 11 -34.32 0.89 -4.01
N ASN A 12 -35.62 0.97 -3.71
CA ASN A 12 -36.66 0.34 -4.51
C ASN A 12 -36.79 0.98 -5.90
N GLN A 13 -36.65 2.32 -5.98
CA GLN A 13 -36.76 3.05 -7.25
C GLN A 13 -35.60 2.73 -8.20
N THR A 14 -34.40 2.49 -7.66
CA THR A 14 -33.18 2.21 -8.45
C THR A 14 -33.07 0.76 -8.89
N LYS A 15 -33.97 -0.12 -8.46
CA LYS A 15 -33.93 -1.57 -8.77
C LYS A 15 -32.59 -2.22 -8.39
N PHE A 16 -32.10 -1.89 -7.22
CA PHE A 16 -30.81 -2.36 -6.73
C PHE A 16 -30.73 -3.91 -6.73
N PRO A 17 -29.61 -4.52 -7.08
CA PRO A 17 -29.43 -5.95 -6.87
C PRO A 17 -29.57 -6.28 -5.37
N HIS A 18 -30.12 -7.43 -5.07
CA HIS A 18 -30.34 -7.90 -3.69
C HIS A 18 -31.16 -6.92 -2.81
N LEU A 19 -32.25 -6.38 -3.37
CA LEU A 19 -33.18 -5.45 -2.70
C LEU A 19 -33.57 -5.86 -1.28
N GLU A 20 -33.75 -7.16 -1.04
CA GLU A 20 -34.15 -7.67 0.27
C GLU A 20 -33.07 -7.41 1.32
N ASN A 21 -31.79 -7.60 0.99
CA ASN A 21 -30.68 -7.37 1.91
C ASN A 21 -30.58 -5.87 2.26
N TRP A 22 -30.70 -4.98 1.27
CA TRP A 22 -30.72 -3.54 1.50
C TRP A 22 -31.90 -3.10 2.37
N ASN A 23 -33.10 -3.58 2.06
CA ASN A 23 -34.29 -3.23 2.82
C ASN A 23 -34.22 -3.76 4.26
N GLN A 24 -33.61 -4.92 4.47
CA GLN A 24 -33.40 -5.46 5.82
C GLN A 24 -32.37 -4.62 6.58
N ALA A 25 -31.18 -4.33 6.00
CA ALA A 25 -30.18 -3.50 6.62
C ALA A 25 -30.75 -2.10 7.01
N LEU A 26 -31.48 -1.47 6.12
CA LEU A 26 -32.14 -0.19 6.41
C LEU A 26 -33.20 -0.32 7.51
N GLN A 27 -33.93 -1.45 7.56
CA GLN A 27 -34.92 -1.70 8.63
C GLN A 27 -34.26 -1.87 9.98
N ASP A 28 -33.10 -2.52 10.02
CA ASP A 28 -32.31 -2.77 11.22
C ASP A 28 -31.53 -1.51 11.66
N GLY A 29 -31.57 -0.46 10.86
CA GLY A 29 -30.86 0.81 11.12
C GLY A 29 -29.36 0.71 10.92
N ASP A 30 -28.91 -0.15 9.99
CA ASP A 30 -27.49 -0.31 9.65
C ASP A 30 -26.90 1.04 9.20
N PRO A 31 -25.89 1.58 9.92
CA PRO A 31 -25.30 2.87 9.60
C PRO A 31 -24.57 2.87 8.26
N TYR A 32 -23.99 1.75 7.84
CA TYR A 32 -23.24 1.65 6.59
C TYR A 32 -24.17 1.72 5.38
N ALA A 33 -25.31 1.04 5.44
CA ALA A 33 -26.35 1.13 4.41
C ALA A 33 -26.93 2.54 4.32
N LEU A 34 -27.19 3.19 5.46
CA LEU A 34 -27.69 4.57 5.50
C LEU A 34 -26.68 5.56 4.92
N VAL A 35 -25.39 5.42 5.25
CA VAL A 35 -24.31 6.27 4.70
C VAL A 35 -24.17 6.05 3.20
N ALA A 36 -24.22 4.82 2.72
CA ALA A 36 -24.15 4.54 1.29
C ALA A 36 -25.29 5.21 0.53
N ILE A 37 -26.53 5.14 1.02
CA ILE A 37 -27.67 5.87 0.42
C ILE A 37 -27.46 7.38 0.46
N LEU A 38 -26.97 7.94 1.58
CA LEU A 38 -26.64 9.36 1.68
C LEU A 38 -25.61 9.77 0.63
N LEU A 39 -24.52 9.02 0.51
CA LEU A 39 -23.46 9.27 -0.48
C LEU A 39 -24.02 9.29 -1.90
N SER A 40 -24.92 8.38 -2.23
CA SER A 40 -25.55 8.31 -3.56
C SER A 40 -26.41 9.53 -3.92
N GLN A 41 -26.75 10.37 -2.95
CA GLN A 41 -27.50 11.61 -3.17
C GLN A 41 -26.59 12.84 -3.26
N LEU A 42 -25.30 12.72 -2.97
CA LEU A 42 -24.36 13.82 -2.95
C LEU A 42 -23.69 14.00 -4.32
N ARG A 43 -24.22 14.89 -5.15
CA ARG A 43 -23.77 15.09 -6.53
C ARG A 43 -22.45 15.86 -6.67
N ASN A 44 -22.09 16.67 -5.68
CA ASN A 44 -20.95 17.59 -5.76
C ASN A 44 -19.82 17.24 -4.77
N ILE A 45 -19.80 16.00 -4.30
CA ILE A 45 -18.72 15.54 -3.40
C ILE A 45 -17.39 15.48 -4.18
N ARG A 46 -16.33 16.08 -3.62
CA ARG A 46 -15.01 16.13 -4.25
C ARG A 46 -13.99 15.24 -3.56
N SER A 47 -14.19 15.01 -2.27
CA SER A 47 -13.30 14.17 -1.47
C SER A 47 -14.16 13.26 -0.60
N LEU A 48 -13.81 11.99 -0.58
CA LEU A 48 -14.49 10.97 0.20
C LEU A 48 -13.44 10.14 0.95
N ARG A 49 -13.62 10.02 2.25
CA ARG A 49 -12.82 9.13 3.07
C ARG A 49 -13.75 8.23 3.87
N LEU A 50 -13.60 6.93 3.67
CA LEU A 50 -14.32 5.87 4.37
C LEU A 50 -13.31 4.93 5.00
N ASP A 51 -13.47 4.63 6.26
CA ASP A 51 -12.57 3.73 6.96
C ASP A 51 -12.80 2.25 6.57
N TYR A 52 -11.95 1.37 7.08
CA TYR A 52 -11.99 -0.06 6.75
C TYR A 52 -13.31 -0.76 7.13
N SER A 53 -14.05 -0.27 8.11
CA SER A 53 -15.36 -0.83 8.49
C SER A 53 -16.40 -0.71 7.36
N PHE A 54 -16.28 0.30 6.51
CA PHE A 54 -17.12 0.45 5.32
C PHE A 54 -16.78 -0.56 4.23
N VAL A 55 -15.52 -0.97 4.16
CA VAL A 55 -15.09 -2.05 3.24
C VAL A 55 -15.70 -3.38 3.66
N LEU A 56 -15.67 -3.68 4.96
CA LEU A 56 -16.30 -4.91 5.49
C LEU A 56 -17.80 -4.96 5.21
N SER A 57 -18.48 -3.83 5.27
CA SER A 57 -19.92 -3.76 4.97
C SER A 57 -20.24 -3.87 3.47
N GLY A 58 -19.35 -3.38 2.61
CA GLY A 58 -19.48 -3.38 1.16
C GLY A 58 -20.48 -2.39 0.56
N PHE A 59 -21.42 -1.86 1.34
CA PHE A 59 -22.51 -1.03 0.84
C PHE A 59 -22.07 0.18 0.00
N PRO A 60 -21.04 0.97 0.39
CA PRO A 60 -20.62 2.14 -0.39
C PRO A 60 -20.08 1.78 -1.77
N GLY A 61 -19.28 0.71 -1.87
CA GLY A 61 -18.74 0.26 -3.15
C GLY A 61 -19.82 -0.31 -4.07
N LEU A 62 -20.77 -1.07 -3.52
CA LEU A 62 -21.88 -1.65 -4.28
C LEU A 62 -22.83 -0.57 -4.84
N ILE A 63 -23.12 0.48 -4.04
CA ILE A 63 -23.98 1.58 -4.54
C ILE A 63 -23.27 2.42 -5.60
N LEU A 64 -21.96 2.62 -5.45
CA LEU A 64 -21.13 3.28 -6.43
C LEU A 64 -21.13 2.50 -7.76
N LYS A 65 -20.89 1.17 -7.69
CA LYS A 65 -20.96 0.28 -8.85
C LYS A 65 -22.29 0.41 -9.57
N HIS A 66 -23.37 0.35 -8.81
CA HIS A 66 -24.71 0.48 -9.39
C HIS A 66 -24.96 1.85 -10.02
N GLY A 67 -24.50 2.92 -9.39
CA GLY A 67 -24.63 4.30 -9.91
C GLY A 67 -23.85 4.53 -11.21
N LEU A 68 -22.68 3.90 -11.36
CA LEU A 68 -21.82 4.08 -12.55
C LEU A 68 -22.23 3.19 -13.74
N PHE A 69 -22.69 1.95 -13.47
CA PHE A 69 -22.87 0.96 -14.53
C PHE A 69 -24.33 0.56 -14.80
N SER A 70 -25.30 1.13 -14.08
CA SER A 70 -26.71 0.86 -14.37
C SER A 70 -27.34 2.01 -15.14
N ASP A 71 -28.32 1.66 -16.02
CA ASP A 71 -29.13 2.63 -16.74
C ASP A 71 -30.11 3.41 -15.82
N SER A 72 -29.89 3.40 -14.51
CA SER A 72 -30.74 4.08 -13.52
C SER A 72 -30.47 5.59 -13.49
N GLU A 73 -30.37 6.19 -14.67
CA GLU A 73 -30.18 7.64 -14.83
C GLU A 73 -31.16 8.43 -13.93
N CYS A 74 -30.61 9.36 -13.18
CA CYS A 74 -31.27 10.40 -12.39
C CYS A 74 -31.57 10.16 -10.92
N VAL A 75 -31.50 8.97 -10.37
CA VAL A 75 -31.77 8.75 -8.93
C VAL A 75 -30.51 8.76 -8.09
N LEU A 76 -29.46 8.14 -8.59
CA LEU A 76 -28.16 8.07 -7.92
C LEU A 76 -27.18 9.10 -8.50
N SER A 77 -26.22 9.52 -7.69
CA SER A 77 -25.07 10.30 -8.16
C SER A 77 -24.21 9.45 -9.07
N ASN A 78 -23.71 10.05 -10.16
CA ASN A 78 -22.65 9.49 -11.01
C ASN A 78 -21.24 9.82 -10.50
N PHE A 79 -21.11 10.53 -9.37
CA PHE A 79 -19.86 10.92 -8.73
C PHE A 79 -18.85 11.64 -9.63
N ASP A 80 -19.29 12.36 -10.67
CA ASP A 80 -18.44 13.06 -11.63
C ASP A 80 -17.50 14.10 -11.01
N SER A 81 -17.83 14.61 -9.84
CA SER A 81 -17.02 15.61 -9.14
C SER A 81 -16.00 15.01 -8.16
N LEU A 82 -15.97 13.69 -7.98
CA LEU A 82 -15.15 13.03 -6.98
C LEU A 82 -13.69 12.91 -7.48
N VAL A 83 -12.79 13.63 -6.82
CA VAL A 83 -11.37 13.78 -7.21
C VAL A 83 -10.46 12.97 -6.32
N THR A 84 -10.77 12.91 -5.01
CA THR A 84 -9.96 12.22 -4.02
C THR A 84 -10.79 11.18 -3.29
N VAL A 85 -10.29 9.96 -3.27
CA VAL A 85 -10.94 8.82 -2.60
C VAL A 85 -9.95 8.15 -1.67
N ASP A 86 -10.43 7.85 -0.46
CA ASP A 86 -9.81 6.91 0.46
C ASP A 86 -10.87 5.89 0.89
N TYR A 87 -10.70 4.65 0.48
CA TYR A 87 -11.61 3.54 0.78
C TYR A 87 -10.87 2.45 1.54
N GLY A 88 -10.86 2.55 2.87
CA GLY A 88 -10.32 1.55 3.77
C GLY A 88 -8.80 1.48 3.86
N SER A 89 -8.06 2.51 3.40
CA SER A 89 -6.59 2.50 3.48
C SER A 89 -6.06 2.49 4.92
N ASN A 90 -6.89 2.84 5.89
CA ASN A 90 -6.56 2.89 7.32
C ASN A 90 -6.75 1.54 8.04
N VAL A 91 -6.78 0.44 7.30
CA VAL A 91 -6.84 -0.90 7.91
C VAL A 91 -5.72 -1.08 8.93
N ARG A 92 -6.08 -1.48 10.15
CA ARG A 92 -5.13 -1.71 11.24
C ARG A 92 -4.69 -3.16 11.26
N ILE A 93 -3.40 -3.39 11.56
CA ILE A 93 -2.87 -4.76 11.76
C ILE A 93 -3.70 -5.53 12.79
N ALA A 94 -4.00 -4.93 13.94
CA ALA A 94 -4.72 -5.61 15.02
C ALA A 94 -6.12 -6.07 14.61
N GLU A 95 -6.85 -5.27 13.84
CA GLU A 95 -8.16 -5.62 13.31
C GLU A 95 -8.04 -6.73 12.25
N TYR A 96 -7.12 -6.56 11.32
CA TYR A 96 -6.80 -7.52 10.30
C TYR A 96 -6.31 -8.87 10.87
N MET A 97 -5.40 -8.83 11.88
CA MET A 97 -4.88 -10.04 12.54
C MET A 97 -5.91 -10.75 13.40
N LYS A 98 -6.83 -10.01 14.05
CA LYS A 98 -7.91 -10.60 14.82
C LYS A 98 -8.88 -11.38 13.93
N GLU A 99 -9.24 -10.80 12.80
CA GLU A 99 -10.10 -11.44 11.82
C GLU A 99 -9.46 -12.70 11.19
N ILE A 100 -8.12 -12.73 11.11
CA ILE A 100 -7.36 -13.88 10.60
C ILE A 100 -7.15 -14.96 11.67
N SER A 101 -6.91 -14.58 12.93
CA SER A 101 -6.64 -15.53 14.01
C SER A 101 -7.88 -16.30 14.48
N ASP A 102 -9.05 -15.69 14.38
CA ASP A 102 -10.33 -16.30 14.78
C ASP A 102 -10.94 -17.21 13.69
N LEU A 103 -10.35 -17.24 12.51
CA LEU A 103 -10.78 -18.09 11.41
C LEU A 103 -9.98 -19.38 11.43
N ASP A 104 -10.62 -20.49 11.80
CA ASP A 104 -10.10 -21.83 11.59
C ASP A 104 -9.67 -22.00 10.11
N TYR A 105 -8.43 -21.89 9.85
CA TYR A 105 -7.57 -22.33 8.75
C TYR A 105 -8.08 -22.43 7.30
N VAL A 106 -9.35 -22.20 6.98
CA VAL A 106 -9.87 -22.57 5.65
C VAL A 106 -10.05 -21.41 4.67
N ASP A 107 -10.37 -20.18 5.10
CA ASP A 107 -10.59 -19.07 4.16
C ASP A 107 -10.25 -17.67 4.72
N GLY A 108 -9.20 -17.55 5.40
CA GLY A 108 -8.46 -16.45 6.04
C GLY A 108 -8.80 -14.97 5.82
N TYR A 109 -9.82 -14.62 5.07
CA TYR A 109 -10.26 -13.25 4.86
C TYR A 109 -11.74 -13.07 5.20
N PRO A 110 -12.12 -11.94 5.81
CA PRO A 110 -13.53 -11.64 5.97
C PRO A 110 -14.20 -11.69 4.59
N PRO A 111 -15.39 -12.29 4.49
CA PRO A 111 -16.12 -12.35 3.24
C PRO A 111 -16.50 -10.95 2.81
N CYS A 112 -15.78 -10.39 1.85
CA CYS A 112 -16.14 -9.14 1.21
C CYS A 112 -16.60 -9.42 -0.22
N ASP A 113 -17.61 -8.69 -0.67
CA ASP A 113 -18.07 -8.77 -2.05
C ASP A 113 -17.02 -8.09 -2.95
N PRO A 114 -16.33 -8.84 -3.85
CA PRO A 114 -15.32 -8.26 -4.72
C PRO A 114 -15.87 -7.17 -5.63
N ASP A 115 -17.14 -7.23 -5.95
CA ASP A 115 -17.84 -6.26 -6.81
C ASP A 115 -17.82 -4.83 -6.27
N GLN A 116 -17.58 -4.65 -4.98
CA GLN A 116 -17.49 -3.33 -4.36
C GLN A 116 -16.25 -2.53 -4.76
N PHE A 117 -15.18 -3.19 -5.24
CA PHE A 117 -13.90 -2.54 -5.48
C PHE A 117 -13.78 -1.94 -6.88
N MET A 118 -14.35 -2.58 -7.87
CA MET A 118 -14.23 -2.23 -9.27
C MET A 118 -14.58 -0.76 -9.57
N ALA A 119 -15.69 -0.31 -9.05
CA ALA A 119 -16.24 1.01 -9.36
C ALA A 119 -15.30 2.17 -8.99
N TRP A 120 -14.45 2.01 -7.98
CA TRP A 120 -13.50 3.05 -7.57
C TRP A 120 -12.46 3.37 -8.64
N PHE A 121 -12.12 2.41 -9.49
CA PHE A 121 -11.18 2.56 -10.59
C PHE A 121 -11.83 3.13 -11.87
N HIS A 122 -13.15 3.25 -11.89
CA HIS A 122 -13.93 3.79 -13.02
C HIS A 122 -14.51 5.19 -12.78
N LEU A 123 -14.15 5.82 -11.66
CA LEU A 123 -14.56 7.18 -11.36
C LEU A 123 -14.03 8.16 -12.41
N PRO A 124 -14.90 9.01 -13.02
CA PRO A 124 -14.51 9.79 -14.20
C PRO A 124 -13.52 10.93 -13.92
N SER A 125 -13.40 11.38 -12.67
CA SER A 125 -12.58 12.53 -12.29
C SER A 125 -11.57 12.25 -11.21
N VAL A 126 -11.34 10.96 -10.84
CA VAL A 126 -10.44 10.61 -9.76
C VAL A 126 -8.98 10.89 -10.15
N ILE A 127 -8.29 11.65 -9.29
CA ILE A 127 -6.87 11.98 -9.41
C ILE A 127 -6.06 11.29 -8.31
N SER A 128 -6.68 11.06 -7.14
CA SER A 128 -6.05 10.41 -6.00
C SER A 128 -6.96 9.30 -5.47
N LEU A 129 -6.45 8.08 -5.50
CA LEU A 129 -7.11 6.88 -4.99
C LEU A 129 -6.23 6.19 -3.95
N ALA A 130 -6.74 6.08 -2.73
CA ALA A 130 -6.22 5.19 -1.71
C ALA A 130 -7.27 4.11 -1.45
N ILE A 131 -6.88 2.84 -1.49
CA ILE A 131 -7.82 1.73 -1.38
C ILE A 131 -7.18 0.53 -0.69
N TRP A 132 -7.93 -0.10 0.21
CA TRP A 132 -7.71 -1.48 0.58
C TRP A 132 -8.52 -2.38 -0.36
N LEU A 133 -7.93 -3.46 -0.82
CA LEU A 133 -8.62 -4.48 -1.60
C LEU A 133 -7.97 -5.84 -1.39
N ARG A 134 -8.76 -6.88 -1.55
CA ARG A 134 -8.29 -8.25 -1.42
C ARG A 134 -7.52 -8.72 -2.65
N SER A 135 -7.96 -8.33 -3.82
CA SER A 135 -7.38 -8.79 -5.09
C SER A 135 -7.62 -7.73 -6.18
N LEU A 136 -6.64 -7.55 -7.07
CA LEU A 136 -6.80 -6.73 -8.27
C LEU A 136 -7.46 -7.48 -9.43
N LYS A 137 -7.61 -8.80 -9.33
CA LYS A 137 -8.18 -9.63 -10.40
C LYS A 137 -9.54 -9.13 -10.88
N ASP A 138 -10.34 -8.61 -9.94
CA ASP A 138 -11.69 -8.12 -10.22
C ASP A 138 -11.69 -6.72 -10.85
N VAL A 139 -10.52 -6.07 -10.91
CA VAL A 139 -10.33 -4.72 -11.45
C VAL A 139 -9.73 -4.75 -12.86
N THR A 140 -8.77 -5.64 -13.10
CA THR A 140 -8.00 -5.70 -14.36
C THR A 140 -8.70 -6.50 -15.48
N GLY A 141 -9.78 -7.20 -15.18
CA GLY A 141 -10.53 -8.04 -16.15
C GLY A 141 -11.62 -7.32 -16.94
N LEU A 142 -11.72 -5.99 -16.86
CA LEU A 142 -12.82 -5.26 -17.49
C LEU A 142 -12.48 -4.88 -18.94
N GLU A 143 -13.35 -5.28 -19.85
CA GLU A 143 -13.32 -4.84 -21.26
C GLU A 143 -13.61 -3.34 -21.41
N GLU A 144 -14.19 -2.68 -20.42
CA GLU A 144 -14.44 -1.24 -20.39
C GLU A 144 -13.22 -0.52 -19.79
N ARG A 145 -12.70 0.45 -20.52
CA ARG A 145 -11.51 1.23 -20.13
C ARG A 145 -11.74 1.91 -18.79
N SER A 146 -10.88 1.61 -17.83
CA SER A 146 -10.75 2.37 -16.61
C SER A 146 -10.33 3.82 -16.92
N ASN A 147 -10.78 4.78 -16.12
CA ASN A 147 -10.36 6.19 -16.25
C ASN A 147 -9.05 6.47 -15.50
N LEU A 148 -8.09 5.54 -15.56
CA LEU A 148 -6.84 5.60 -14.79
C LEU A 148 -5.77 6.49 -15.43
N ASP A 149 -5.98 6.96 -16.64
CA ASP A 149 -5.08 7.84 -17.38
C ASP A 149 -4.89 9.24 -16.73
N GLN A 150 -5.76 9.62 -15.80
CA GLN A 150 -5.67 10.87 -15.03
C GLN A 150 -5.14 10.66 -13.60
N LEU A 151 -4.97 9.42 -13.17
CA LEU A 151 -4.61 9.09 -11.80
C LEU A 151 -3.16 9.50 -11.50
N LYS A 152 -2.98 10.41 -10.54
CA LYS A 152 -1.66 10.88 -10.10
C LYS A 152 -1.18 10.24 -8.81
N THR A 153 -2.10 9.82 -7.95
CA THR A 153 -1.80 9.17 -6.69
C THR A 153 -2.55 7.87 -6.58
N LEU A 154 -1.82 6.78 -6.41
CA LEU A 154 -2.36 5.45 -6.14
C LEU A 154 -1.74 4.89 -4.87
N ILE A 155 -2.59 4.54 -3.92
CA ILE A 155 -2.21 3.91 -2.67
C ILE A 155 -3.01 2.62 -2.54
N ILE A 156 -2.33 1.49 -2.65
CA ILE A 156 -2.88 0.17 -2.37
C ILE A 156 -2.39 -0.23 -0.98
N ALA A 157 -3.34 -0.28 -0.04
CA ALA A 157 -3.04 -0.53 1.36
C ALA A 157 -3.23 -2.00 1.70
N ARG A 158 -2.17 -2.71 2.08
CA ARG A 158 -2.20 -4.09 2.60
C ARG A 158 -3.04 -5.07 1.77
N ALA A 159 -2.84 -5.07 0.47
CA ALA A 159 -3.60 -5.89 -0.45
C ALA A 159 -2.86 -7.20 -0.77
N THR A 160 -3.59 -8.29 -0.90
CA THR A 160 -3.07 -9.53 -1.47
C THR A 160 -3.22 -9.48 -2.98
N VAL A 161 -2.20 -8.99 -3.67
CA VAL A 161 -2.25 -8.78 -5.12
C VAL A 161 -1.22 -9.65 -5.84
N LYS A 162 -1.59 -10.15 -7.00
CA LYS A 162 -0.62 -10.83 -7.87
C LYS A 162 0.23 -9.79 -8.57
N GLU A 163 1.51 -10.09 -8.75
CA GLU A 163 2.45 -9.20 -9.44
C GLU A 163 1.99 -8.86 -10.86
N SER A 164 1.42 -9.83 -11.58
CA SER A 164 0.85 -9.62 -12.93
C SER A 164 -0.29 -8.61 -12.96
N ASP A 165 -1.10 -8.57 -11.90
CA ASP A 165 -2.22 -7.63 -11.80
C ASP A 165 -1.72 -6.21 -11.52
N ILE A 166 -0.59 -6.09 -10.77
CA ILE A 166 0.10 -4.81 -10.56
C ILE A 166 0.64 -4.27 -11.89
N LEU A 167 1.27 -5.13 -12.69
CA LEU A 167 1.74 -4.75 -14.03
C LEU A 167 0.59 -4.19 -14.87
N ALA A 168 -0.52 -4.94 -14.99
CA ALA A 168 -1.67 -4.52 -15.79
C ALA A 168 -2.26 -3.18 -15.30
N LEU A 169 -2.30 -2.95 -13.99
CA LEU A 169 -2.77 -1.70 -13.40
C LEU A 169 -1.84 -0.53 -13.73
N LEU A 170 -0.52 -0.73 -13.63
CA LEU A 170 0.45 0.33 -13.87
C LEU A 170 0.61 0.68 -15.34
N GLU A 171 0.34 -0.24 -16.26
CA GLU A 171 0.28 0.03 -17.69
C GLU A 171 -0.80 1.06 -18.06
N GLU A 172 -1.88 1.13 -17.27
CA GLU A 172 -2.98 2.08 -17.50
C GLU A 172 -2.78 3.42 -16.77
N THR A 173 -1.85 3.52 -15.81
CA THR A 173 -1.66 4.72 -14.95
C THR A 173 -0.49 5.59 -15.40
N THR A 174 -0.42 5.96 -16.66
CA THR A 174 0.74 6.57 -17.32
C THR A 174 1.19 7.94 -16.78
N VAL A 175 0.36 8.64 -15.99
CA VAL A 175 0.67 9.95 -15.41
C VAL A 175 0.92 9.90 -13.89
N LEU A 176 1.09 8.70 -13.34
CA LEU A 176 1.23 8.47 -11.92
C LEU A 176 2.47 9.18 -11.35
N GLN A 177 2.29 9.94 -10.27
CA GLN A 177 3.33 10.70 -9.58
C GLN A 177 3.66 10.12 -8.21
N THR A 178 2.65 9.54 -7.55
CA THR A 178 2.80 8.93 -6.23
C THR A 178 2.23 7.52 -6.25
N LEU A 179 3.05 6.55 -5.89
CA LEU A 179 2.67 5.15 -5.78
C LEU A 179 3.06 4.60 -4.41
N HIS A 180 2.09 4.01 -3.72
CA HIS A 180 2.33 3.15 -2.57
C HIS A 180 1.71 1.77 -2.86
N LEU A 181 2.54 0.74 -2.83
CA LEU A 181 2.14 -0.66 -2.91
C LEU A 181 2.41 -1.33 -1.56
N GLY A 182 1.41 -1.38 -0.70
CA GLY A 182 1.41 -2.19 0.51
C GLY A 182 0.86 -3.57 0.21
N MET A 183 1.74 -4.56 0.12
CA MET A 183 1.39 -5.94 -0.20
C MET A 183 1.38 -6.78 1.08
N ALA A 184 0.33 -7.59 1.25
CA ALA A 184 0.18 -8.46 2.41
C ALA A 184 -0.13 -9.88 1.93
N TYR A 185 0.73 -10.83 2.28
CA TYR A 185 0.62 -12.22 1.86
C TYR A 185 0.50 -13.15 3.06
N ARG A 186 -0.26 -14.22 2.90
CA ARG A 186 -0.34 -15.27 3.89
C ARG A 186 0.64 -16.38 3.55
N TRP A 187 1.35 -16.87 4.56
CA TRP A 187 2.21 -18.05 4.39
C TRP A 187 1.41 -19.26 3.91
N GLY A 188 1.92 -19.90 2.85
CA GLY A 188 1.30 -21.08 2.27
C GLY A 188 0.16 -20.82 1.29
N ASP A 189 -0.20 -19.56 1.01
CA ASP A 189 -1.15 -19.25 -0.06
C ASP A 189 -0.48 -19.34 -1.44
N GLU A 190 -1.28 -19.60 -2.47
CA GLU A 190 -0.82 -19.63 -3.87
C GLU A 190 -0.36 -18.25 -4.38
N VAL A 191 -0.75 -17.19 -3.69
CA VAL A 191 -0.39 -15.81 -4.03
C VAL A 191 0.69 -15.36 -3.08
N ALA A 192 1.87 -15.18 -3.60
CA ALA A 192 3.05 -14.67 -2.89
C ALA A 192 3.84 -13.73 -3.80
N LEU A 193 4.78 -13.02 -3.23
CA LEU A 193 5.80 -12.32 -4.02
C LEU A 193 6.84 -13.36 -4.44
N TYR A 194 6.89 -13.65 -5.74
CA TYR A 194 7.82 -14.66 -6.28
C TYR A 194 9.17 -14.05 -6.64
N ASP A 195 9.20 -13.21 -7.66
CA ASP A 195 10.44 -12.66 -8.22
C ASP A 195 10.42 -11.14 -8.40
N GLY A 196 9.27 -10.51 -8.20
CA GLY A 196 9.10 -9.07 -8.39
C GLY A 196 9.20 -8.60 -9.84
N TYR A 197 9.42 -9.49 -10.81
CA TYR A 197 9.62 -9.12 -12.22
C TYR A 197 8.46 -8.28 -12.77
N HIS A 198 7.23 -8.70 -12.54
CA HIS A 198 6.06 -7.97 -13.03
C HIS A 198 5.87 -6.62 -12.32
N ILE A 199 6.24 -6.52 -11.05
CA ILE A 199 6.24 -5.24 -10.33
C ILE A 199 7.23 -4.29 -10.99
N LEU A 200 8.46 -4.75 -11.28
CA LEU A 200 9.47 -3.95 -11.96
C LEU A 200 9.03 -3.49 -13.34
N LYS A 201 8.43 -4.40 -14.12
CA LYS A 201 7.88 -4.06 -15.44
C LYS A 201 6.75 -3.04 -15.36
N GLY A 202 5.88 -3.16 -14.38
CA GLY A 202 4.84 -2.16 -14.13
C GLY A 202 5.43 -0.81 -13.73
N LEU A 203 6.44 -0.80 -12.85
CA LEU A 203 7.14 0.41 -12.46
C LEU A 203 7.87 1.10 -13.62
N GLU A 204 8.41 0.34 -14.59
CA GLU A 204 8.98 0.91 -15.83
C GLU A 204 7.96 1.77 -16.60
N CYS A 205 6.68 1.37 -16.61
CA CYS A 205 5.62 2.12 -17.30
C CYS A 205 5.40 3.53 -16.73
N VAL A 206 5.65 3.71 -15.43
CA VAL A 206 5.46 4.98 -14.72
C VAL A 206 6.78 5.69 -14.39
N SER A 207 7.93 5.14 -14.81
CA SER A 207 9.25 5.64 -14.43
C SER A 207 9.49 7.12 -14.74
N ASN A 208 8.94 7.63 -15.84
CA ASN A 208 9.13 9.01 -16.29
C ASN A 208 8.27 10.04 -15.53
N THR A 209 7.29 9.59 -14.74
CA THR A 209 6.35 10.48 -14.06
C THR A 209 6.42 10.36 -12.55
N LEU A 210 6.92 9.25 -12.02
CA LEU A 210 6.90 8.94 -10.61
C LEU A 210 7.86 9.83 -9.81
N GLU A 211 7.33 10.49 -8.78
CA GLU A 211 8.04 11.37 -7.87
C GLU A 211 8.19 10.75 -6.48
N LYS A 212 7.21 9.93 -6.07
CA LYS A 212 7.20 9.24 -4.78
C LYS A 212 6.87 7.76 -4.99
N LEU A 213 7.73 6.87 -4.47
CA LEU A 213 7.55 5.42 -4.48
C LEU A 213 7.66 4.87 -3.06
N SER A 214 6.67 4.11 -2.65
CA SER A 214 6.72 3.31 -1.43
C SER A 214 6.31 1.87 -1.76
N LEU A 215 7.17 0.92 -1.44
CA LEU A 215 6.92 -0.51 -1.55
C LEU A 215 6.96 -1.11 -0.14
N GLY A 216 5.93 -1.83 0.26
CA GLY A 216 5.88 -2.57 1.50
C GLY A 216 5.41 -4.00 1.25
N VAL A 217 6.05 -4.97 1.91
CA VAL A 217 5.66 -6.37 1.82
C VAL A 217 5.55 -6.94 3.22
N GLU A 218 4.44 -7.56 3.51
CA GLU A 218 4.15 -8.21 4.78
C GLU A 218 3.78 -9.67 4.55
N TYR A 219 4.25 -10.55 5.44
CA TYR A 219 3.80 -11.94 5.48
C TYR A 219 3.17 -12.24 6.84
N TYR A 220 2.08 -12.97 6.86
CA TYR A 220 1.36 -13.34 8.08
C TYR A 220 0.92 -14.81 8.06
N PRO A 221 0.63 -15.44 9.22
CA PRO A 221 0.90 -14.91 10.56
C PRO A 221 2.39 -14.76 10.83
N PHE A 222 2.75 -13.73 11.55
CA PHE A 222 4.15 -13.43 11.88
C PHE A 222 4.85 -14.53 12.68
N THR A 223 4.10 -15.39 13.39
CA THR A 223 4.64 -16.52 14.15
C THR A 223 5.25 -17.63 13.30
N LEU A 224 4.93 -17.70 12.00
CA LEU A 224 5.50 -18.67 11.06
C LEU A 224 6.73 -18.13 10.33
N TRP A 225 7.07 -16.89 10.54
CA TRP A 225 8.16 -16.18 9.91
C TRP A 225 9.52 -16.91 10.04
N GLU A 226 9.82 -17.50 11.19
CA GLU A 226 11.10 -18.15 11.43
C GLU A 226 11.32 -19.43 10.58
N TYR A 227 10.25 -20.04 10.07
CA TYR A 227 10.30 -21.37 9.46
C TYR A 227 10.26 -21.40 7.93
N SER A 228 9.73 -20.38 7.28
CA SER A 228 9.27 -20.51 5.89
C SER A 228 10.11 -19.77 4.85
N ILE A 229 10.68 -18.61 5.16
CA ILE A 229 11.37 -17.77 4.16
C ILE A 229 12.64 -18.43 3.61
N SER A 230 13.36 -19.20 4.39
CA SER A 230 14.61 -19.83 3.95
C SER A 230 14.42 -20.87 2.83
N GLN A 231 13.20 -21.33 2.60
CA GLN A 231 12.90 -22.36 1.59
C GLN A 231 12.28 -21.80 0.31
N GLU A 232 11.59 -20.64 0.36
CA GLU A 232 10.80 -20.13 -0.76
C GLU A 232 11.48 -18.98 -1.53
N LEU A 233 12.44 -18.29 -0.92
CA LEU A 233 13.17 -17.23 -1.62
C LEU A 233 14.39 -17.81 -2.34
N ASP A 234 14.20 -18.26 -3.56
CA ASP A 234 15.28 -18.74 -4.43
C ASP A 234 16.26 -17.58 -4.73
N GLU A 235 17.56 -17.87 -4.60
CA GLU A 235 18.63 -16.88 -4.85
C GLU A 235 18.64 -16.36 -6.29
N SER A 236 18.08 -17.11 -7.25
CA SER A 236 18.10 -16.78 -8.67
C SER A 236 17.18 -15.59 -9.05
N THR A 237 16.21 -15.23 -8.21
CA THR A 237 15.19 -14.19 -8.51
C THR A 237 15.53 -12.79 -8.02
N ARG A 238 16.71 -12.62 -7.39
CA ARG A 238 17.08 -11.47 -6.56
C ARG A 238 17.76 -10.33 -7.33
N ASP A 239 18.26 -10.58 -8.52
CA ASP A 239 19.09 -9.59 -9.24
C ASP A 239 18.29 -8.51 -9.96
N ASP A 240 16.99 -8.70 -10.17
CA ASP A 240 16.16 -7.83 -11.01
C ASP A 240 15.91 -6.45 -10.39
N PHE A 241 15.86 -6.34 -9.05
CA PHE A 241 15.73 -5.04 -8.37
C PHE A 241 17.01 -4.22 -8.33
N TRP A 242 18.15 -4.83 -8.65
CA TRP A 242 19.46 -4.17 -8.55
C TRP A 242 19.59 -2.98 -9.51
N GLY A 243 19.77 -1.80 -8.96
CA GLY A 243 19.96 -0.58 -9.75
C GLY A 243 18.72 -0.07 -10.49
N PHE A 244 17.56 -0.73 -10.32
CA PHE A 244 16.31 -0.39 -10.99
C PHE A 244 15.88 1.07 -10.72
N LEU A 245 16.03 1.56 -9.49
CA LEU A 245 15.61 2.91 -9.10
C LEU A 245 16.30 4.02 -9.89
N LYS A 246 17.49 3.78 -10.46
CA LYS A 246 18.19 4.76 -11.31
C LYS A 246 17.43 5.18 -12.55
N GLN A 247 16.49 4.37 -12.99
CA GLN A 247 15.69 4.64 -14.19
C GLN A 247 14.61 5.72 -13.96
N PHE A 248 14.44 6.21 -12.72
CA PHE A 248 13.39 7.17 -12.35
C PHE A 248 13.94 8.60 -12.28
N PRO A 249 13.88 9.39 -13.35
CA PRO A 249 14.54 10.70 -13.40
C PRO A 249 13.87 11.77 -12.51
N LYS A 250 12.65 11.53 -12.02
CA LYS A 250 11.90 12.48 -11.19
C LYS A 250 11.71 12.01 -9.76
N LEU A 251 12.19 10.83 -9.41
CA LEU A 251 11.92 10.22 -8.11
C LEU A 251 12.65 10.99 -7.00
N GLN A 252 11.90 11.53 -6.06
CA GLN A 252 12.36 12.35 -4.96
C GLN A 252 12.23 11.69 -3.60
N SER A 253 11.22 10.83 -3.43
CA SER A 253 10.98 10.10 -2.19
C SER A 253 10.90 8.61 -2.49
N VAL A 254 11.68 7.83 -1.76
CA VAL A 254 11.78 6.37 -1.91
C VAL A 254 11.59 5.73 -0.55
N GLU A 255 10.68 4.79 -0.45
CA GLU A 255 10.51 3.91 0.68
C GLU A 255 10.48 2.47 0.20
N VAL A 256 11.43 1.66 0.64
CA VAL A 256 11.56 0.27 0.20
C VAL A 256 12.13 -0.61 1.32
N PRO A 257 11.78 -1.91 1.36
CA PRO A 257 12.50 -2.87 2.15
C PRO A 257 13.98 -2.87 1.76
N ILE A 258 14.87 -2.90 2.75
CA ILE A 258 16.32 -2.89 2.49
C ILE A 258 16.74 -4.09 1.64
N THR A 259 16.07 -5.22 1.83
CA THR A 259 16.29 -6.45 1.07
C THR A 259 15.93 -6.33 -0.42
N MET A 260 14.98 -5.47 -0.77
CA MET A 260 14.69 -5.14 -2.17
C MET A 260 15.76 -4.25 -2.80
N LEU A 261 16.38 -3.37 -2.00
CA LEU A 261 17.40 -2.45 -2.49
C LEU A 261 18.78 -3.12 -2.60
N LEU A 262 19.15 -3.96 -1.63
CA LEU A 262 20.49 -4.52 -1.46
C LEU A 262 20.55 -6.05 -1.51
N ASN A 263 19.44 -6.68 -1.91
CA ASN A 263 19.27 -8.12 -1.82
C ASN A 263 19.40 -8.62 -0.37
N PHE A 264 19.54 -9.93 -0.18
CA PHE A 264 19.62 -10.55 1.15
C PHE A 264 21.04 -10.59 1.71
N SER A 265 22.00 -9.83 1.14
CA SER A 265 23.38 -9.80 1.62
C SER A 265 23.78 -8.40 2.07
N ALA A 266 24.23 -8.29 3.31
CA ALA A 266 24.83 -7.06 3.83
C ALA A 266 26.16 -6.69 3.13
N ASP A 267 26.81 -7.65 2.46
CA ASP A 267 28.03 -7.42 1.68
C ASP A 267 27.79 -6.45 0.50
N ASN A 268 26.53 -6.28 0.08
CA ASN A 268 26.14 -5.34 -0.96
C ASN A 268 26.00 -3.88 -0.45
N ALA A 269 26.06 -3.65 0.85
CA ALA A 269 25.90 -2.33 1.46
C ALA A 269 26.78 -1.23 0.85
N PRO A 270 28.06 -1.47 0.46
CA PRO A 270 28.90 -0.43 -0.15
C PRO A 270 28.35 0.15 -1.45
N GLU A 271 27.50 -0.59 -2.17
CA GLU A 271 26.94 -0.14 -3.45
C GLU A 271 25.66 0.70 -3.30
N VAL A 272 25.09 0.80 -2.10
CA VAL A 272 23.76 1.40 -1.87
C VAL A 272 23.60 2.80 -2.46
N ALA A 273 24.57 3.67 -2.29
CA ALA A 273 24.50 5.03 -2.81
C ALA A 273 24.43 5.05 -4.35
N ASN A 274 25.13 4.10 -4.98
CA ASN A 274 25.13 3.95 -6.43
C ASN A 274 23.83 3.36 -7.00
N LEU A 275 22.95 2.78 -6.17
CA LEU A 275 21.68 2.21 -6.60
C LEU A 275 20.52 3.22 -6.62
N LEU A 276 20.72 4.37 -5.97
CA LEU A 276 19.69 5.40 -5.83
C LEU A 276 19.75 6.41 -6.99
N PRO A 277 18.60 6.96 -7.42
CA PRO A 277 18.60 8.08 -8.37
C PRO A 277 19.16 9.35 -7.72
N SER A 278 19.87 10.15 -8.52
CA SER A 278 20.48 11.40 -8.01
C SER A 278 19.46 12.45 -7.56
N THR A 279 18.21 12.30 -7.96
CA THR A 279 17.09 13.21 -7.62
C THR A 279 16.49 12.95 -6.24
N VAL A 280 16.85 11.85 -5.57
CA VAL A 280 16.28 11.47 -4.27
C VAL A 280 16.60 12.51 -3.20
N ARG A 281 15.57 12.92 -2.48
CA ARG A 281 15.59 13.85 -1.35
C ARG A 281 15.30 13.18 -0.03
N GLU A 282 14.44 12.17 -0.07
CA GLU A 282 14.02 11.38 1.09
C GLU A 282 14.15 9.89 0.78
N LEU A 283 14.81 9.18 1.69
CA LEU A 283 14.97 7.74 1.62
C LEU A 283 14.47 7.13 2.93
N CYS A 284 13.51 6.21 2.83
CA CYS A 284 13.08 5.37 3.94
C CYS A 284 13.50 3.93 3.67
N LEU A 285 14.28 3.37 4.57
CA LEU A 285 14.70 1.97 4.57
C LEU A 285 13.84 1.20 5.57
N GLN A 286 13.12 0.21 5.10
CA GLN A 286 12.31 -0.67 5.93
C GLN A 286 13.11 -1.91 6.29
N TRP A 287 13.05 -2.28 7.57
CA TRP A 287 13.74 -3.44 8.13
C TRP A 287 12.89 -4.73 8.11
N ASP A 288 11.92 -4.82 7.24
CA ASP A 288 10.82 -5.78 7.30
C ASP A 288 11.26 -7.25 7.21
N PHE A 289 12.34 -7.55 6.49
CA PHE A 289 12.87 -8.91 6.30
C PHE A 289 14.21 -9.16 6.97
N CYS A 290 14.64 -8.27 7.83
CA CYS A 290 15.92 -8.40 8.52
C CYS A 290 15.78 -9.24 9.79
N GLY A 291 16.81 -10.01 10.12
CA GLY A 291 16.78 -10.94 11.26
C GLY A 291 16.22 -12.33 10.93
N ILE A 292 15.82 -12.58 9.67
CA ILE A 292 15.40 -13.91 9.24
C ILE A 292 16.60 -14.81 9.06
N SER A 293 16.49 -16.06 9.49
CA SER A 293 17.53 -17.05 9.27
C SER A 293 17.79 -17.25 7.78
N GLY A 294 19.05 -17.11 7.34
CA GLY A 294 19.43 -17.22 5.93
C GLY A 294 19.60 -15.88 5.20
N THR A 295 19.22 -14.74 5.79
CA THR A 295 19.61 -13.44 5.27
C THR A 295 20.95 -12.99 5.86
N GLY A 296 21.71 -12.18 5.11
CA GLY A 296 22.92 -11.53 5.63
C GLY A 296 22.65 -10.40 6.62
N TRP A 297 21.38 -10.00 6.79
CA TRP A 297 20.94 -8.92 7.67
C TRP A 297 20.63 -9.45 9.06
N ARG A 298 21.55 -9.30 10.01
CA ARG A 298 21.46 -9.93 11.33
C ARG A 298 21.24 -8.94 12.46
N SER A 299 21.64 -7.68 12.29
CA SER A 299 21.62 -6.70 13.37
C SER A 299 21.35 -5.29 12.86
N GLU A 300 20.87 -4.42 13.74
CA GLU A 300 20.71 -3.00 13.48
C GLU A 300 22.02 -2.33 13.03
N ARG A 301 23.18 -2.83 13.50
CA ARG A 301 24.50 -2.29 13.14
C ARG A 301 24.73 -2.31 11.62
N GLU A 302 24.33 -3.36 10.93
CA GLU A 302 24.48 -3.46 9.46
C GLU A 302 23.69 -2.36 8.76
N LEU A 303 22.50 -2.05 9.28
CA LEU A 303 21.69 -0.94 8.75
C LEU A 303 22.33 0.44 8.98
N LEU A 304 22.97 0.64 10.15
CA LEU A 304 23.73 1.87 10.42
C LEU A 304 24.93 2.00 9.47
N GLU A 305 25.59 0.90 9.13
CA GLU A 305 26.65 0.89 8.11
C GLU A 305 26.13 1.26 6.72
N VAL A 306 24.95 0.80 6.33
CA VAL A 306 24.30 1.22 5.06
C VAL A 306 24.15 2.72 5.02
N VAL A 307 23.71 3.37 6.10
CA VAL A 307 23.60 4.82 6.16
C VAL A 307 24.98 5.50 6.00
N ARG A 308 26.02 4.94 6.58
CA ARG A 308 27.41 5.47 6.40
C ARG A 308 27.86 5.38 4.94
N TYR A 309 27.56 4.27 4.25
CA TYR A 309 27.87 4.15 2.82
C TYR A 309 27.07 5.15 1.97
N ILE A 310 25.82 5.43 2.31
CA ILE A 310 25.04 6.48 1.65
C ILE A 310 25.70 7.85 1.85
N LEU A 311 26.11 8.18 3.09
CA LEU A 311 26.79 9.43 3.39
C LEU A 311 28.12 9.55 2.66
N ALA A 312 28.90 8.49 2.57
CA ALA A 312 30.15 8.47 1.84
C ALA A 312 29.98 8.72 0.34
N GLY A 313 28.86 8.28 -0.23
CA GLY A 313 28.51 8.48 -1.64
C GLY A 313 27.67 9.74 -1.93
N LEU A 314 27.34 10.54 -0.91
CA LEU A 314 26.34 11.61 -0.98
C LEU A 314 26.61 12.60 -2.12
N GLU A 315 27.81 13.15 -2.21
CA GLU A 315 28.19 14.14 -3.22
C GLU A 315 28.16 13.57 -4.65
N SER A 316 28.51 12.30 -4.79
CA SER A 316 28.67 11.65 -6.10
C SER A 316 27.37 11.07 -6.66
N TYR A 317 26.52 10.55 -5.80
CA TYR A 317 25.36 9.75 -6.25
C TYR A 317 24.02 10.36 -5.84
N THR A 318 23.92 10.93 -4.62
CA THR A 318 22.66 11.45 -4.07
C THR A 318 22.80 12.89 -3.52
N PRO A 319 23.25 13.86 -4.35
CA PRO A 319 23.59 15.22 -3.86
C PRO A 319 22.40 16.00 -3.31
N HIS A 320 21.18 15.54 -3.56
CA HIS A 320 19.95 16.19 -3.11
C HIS A 320 19.32 15.55 -1.87
N LEU A 321 19.91 14.48 -1.34
CA LEU A 321 19.38 13.76 -0.19
C LEU A 321 19.39 14.67 1.05
N LYS A 322 18.24 14.78 1.70
CA LYS A 322 18.00 15.63 2.87
C LYS A 322 17.56 14.85 4.09
N ARG A 323 16.96 13.70 3.89
CA ARG A 323 16.39 12.91 4.96
C ARG A 323 16.58 11.41 4.71
N ILE A 324 17.02 10.71 5.74
CA ILE A 324 17.04 9.25 5.81
C ILE A 324 16.14 8.84 6.97
N VAL A 325 15.22 7.93 6.73
CA VAL A 325 14.37 7.31 7.75
C VAL A 325 14.69 5.82 7.79
N ILE A 326 14.95 5.33 8.96
CA ILE A 326 15.01 3.90 9.23
C ILE A 326 13.69 3.52 9.90
N ARG A 327 12.95 2.62 9.29
CA ARG A 327 11.72 2.10 9.85
C ARG A 327 11.95 0.68 10.34
N MET A 328 11.69 0.47 11.63
CA MET A 328 11.84 -0.81 12.30
C MET A 328 10.48 -1.26 12.84
N LEU A 329 10.16 -2.54 12.70
CA LEU A 329 8.97 -3.11 13.29
C LEU A 329 9.17 -3.33 14.79
N PHE A 330 8.18 -2.95 15.59
CA PHE A 330 8.24 -2.93 17.06
C PHE A 330 8.50 -4.31 17.68
N TRP A 331 8.02 -5.38 17.10
CA TRP A 331 8.13 -6.73 17.68
C TRP A 331 9.53 -7.37 17.51
N ILE A 332 10.40 -6.81 16.68
CA ILE A 332 11.84 -7.14 16.67
C ILE A 332 12.50 -6.69 17.99
N ARG A 333 11.82 -5.83 18.75
CA ARG A 333 12.27 -5.30 20.05
C ARG A 333 12.37 -6.35 21.18
N SER A 334 11.82 -7.54 21.01
CA SER A 334 11.95 -8.63 22.00
C SER A 334 13.36 -9.23 22.11
N LEU A 335 14.28 -8.81 21.25
CA LEU A 335 15.71 -9.12 21.36
C LEU A 335 16.40 -8.02 22.22
N GLU A 336 15.85 -7.78 23.42
CA GLU A 336 16.16 -6.61 24.29
C GLU A 336 17.64 -6.43 24.67
N GLU A 337 18.46 -7.44 24.58
CA GLU A 337 19.89 -7.35 25.00
C GLU A 337 20.80 -6.63 23.99
N GLU A 338 20.43 -6.54 22.71
CA GLU A 338 21.26 -5.88 21.67
C GLU A 338 20.89 -4.39 21.45
N HIS A 339 19.69 -3.95 21.85
CA HIS A 339 19.24 -2.58 21.59
C HIS A 339 20.01 -1.48 22.33
N ASP A 340 20.49 -1.76 23.53
CA ASP A 340 21.26 -0.78 24.31
C ASP A 340 22.65 -0.54 23.70
N LEU A 341 23.23 -1.53 23.03
CA LEU A 341 24.53 -1.39 22.38
C LEU A 341 24.53 -0.47 21.15
N CYS A 342 23.43 -0.43 20.42
CA CYS A 342 23.29 0.39 19.21
C CYS A 342 22.88 1.85 19.50
N PHE A 343 22.45 2.18 20.73
CA PHE A 343 22.01 3.54 21.04
C PHE A 343 23.10 4.61 20.84
N GLU A 344 24.29 4.35 21.36
CA GLU A 344 25.42 5.30 21.20
C GLU A 344 25.85 5.40 19.73
N GLU A 345 25.83 4.30 19.00
CA GLU A 345 26.13 4.28 17.57
C GLU A 345 25.08 5.06 16.77
N ARG A 346 23.80 4.95 17.11
CA ARG A 346 22.72 5.74 16.50
C ARG A 346 22.89 7.24 16.73
N VAL A 347 23.19 7.65 17.97
CA VAL A 347 23.44 9.05 18.31
C VAL A 347 24.66 9.58 17.56
N GLY A 348 25.73 8.78 17.48
CA GLY A 348 26.92 9.10 16.70
C GLY A 348 26.61 9.31 15.22
N LEU A 349 25.85 8.39 14.62
CA LEU A 349 25.44 8.45 13.22
C LEU A 349 24.50 9.64 12.92
N GLN A 350 23.56 9.95 13.83
CA GLN A 350 22.73 11.15 13.70
C GLN A 350 23.58 12.42 13.64
N ALA A 351 24.64 12.50 14.45
CA ALA A 351 25.59 13.63 14.40
C ALA A 351 26.41 13.64 13.10
N GLU A 352 26.75 12.48 12.54
CA GLU A 352 27.42 12.37 11.22
C GLU A 352 26.49 12.85 10.10
N CYS A 353 25.25 12.40 10.08
CA CYS A 353 24.22 12.83 9.13
C CYS A 353 24.00 14.35 9.21
N ALA A 354 23.83 14.90 10.41
CA ALA A 354 23.63 16.34 10.60
C ALA A 354 24.81 17.17 10.06
N ARG A 355 26.05 16.70 10.25
CA ARG A 355 27.25 17.38 9.66
C ARG A 355 27.26 17.34 8.14
N ALA A 356 26.70 16.29 7.54
CA ALA A 356 26.51 16.16 6.09
C ALA A 356 25.28 16.91 5.57
N GLY A 357 24.50 17.55 6.45
CA GLY A 357 23.26 18.25 6.09
C GLY A 357 22.08 17.32 5.79
N VAL A 358 22.11 16.10 6.32
CA VAL A 358 21.07 15.07 6.19
C VAL A 358 20.43 14.83 7.55
N GLU A 359 19.10 14.80 7.61
CA GLU A 359 18.36 14.37 8.80
C GLU A 359 18.32 12.84 8.85
N LEU A 360 18.63 12.24 10.00
CA LEU A 360 18.42 10.81 10.26
C LEU A 360 17.34 10.63 11.31
N ALA A 361 16.24 9.96 10.96
CA ALA A 361 15.18 9.55 11.86
C ALA A 361 15.14 8.01 11.96
N VAL A 362 14.92 7.49 13.16
CA VAL A 362 14.64 6.09 13.39
C VAL A 362 13.23 6.00 13.95
N VAL A 363 12.35 5.31 13.27
CA VAL A 363 10.94 5.15 13.61
C VAL A 363 10.67 3.71 13.97
N PHE A 364 10.14 3.50 15.16
CA PHE A 364 9.64 2.20 15.59
C PHE A 364 8.14 2.19 15.36
N ASP A 365 7.71 1.36 14.44
CA ASP A 365 6.32 1.25 14.09
C ASP A 365 5.72 -0.02 14.70
N GLU A 366 4.63 0.14 15.44
CA GLU A 366 3.84 -1.01 15.93
C GLU A 366 3.01 -1.62 14.80
N LEU A 367 2.90 -0.89 13.73
CA LEU A 367 2.04 -1.16 12.61
C LEU A 367 2.91 -1.15 11.35
N SER A 368 2.86 -2.18 10.58
CA SER A 368 3.51 -2.32 9.30
C SER A 368 3.23 -1.15 8.29
N PRO A 369 3.87 -1.11 7.15
CA PRO A 369 4.00 0.03 6.20
C PRO A 369 2.76 0.85 5.83
N GLY A 370 1.57 0.50 6.29
CA GLY A 370 0.33 1.23 6.00
C GLY A 370 0.20 2.64 6.61
N LEU A 371 1.09 3.09 7.51
CA LEU A 371 0.95 4.40 8.15
C LEU A 371 1.37 5.59 7.27
N TRP A 372 2.20 5.36 6.28
CA TRP A 372 2.63 6.39 5.33
C TRP A 372 1.49 6.92 4.47
N THR A 373 0.41 6.15 4.34
CA THR A 373 -0.77 6.57 3.59
C THR A 373 -1.41 7.84 4.14
N GLN A 374 -1.32 8.10 5.45
CA GLN A 374 -1.90 9.29 6.04
C GLN A 374 -1.15 10.56 5.63
N ASP A 375 0.18 10.52 5.59
CA ASP A 375 0.99 11.67 5.19
C ASP A 375 0.90 11.93 3.68
N LEU A 376 0.77 10.88 2.86
CA LEU A 376 0.61 10.98 1.42
C LEU A 376 -0.74 11.56 1.00
N LEU A 377 -1.79 11.35 1.80
CA LEU A 377 -3.13 11.91 1.54
C LEU A 377 -3.29 13.33 2.04
N CYS A 378 -2.45 13.77 2.98
CA CYS A 378 -2.48 15.13 3.54
C CYS A 378 -1.59 16.12 2.78
N SER A 379 -0.73 15.64 1.89
CA SER A 379 0.16 16.45 1.04
C SER A 379 -0.46 16.75 -0.32
#